data_27fc841c8bf7cd311b75b6427676a858
#
_entry.id   27fc841c8bf7cd311b75b6427676a858
#
_cell.length_a   1.000
_cell.length_b   1.000
_cell.length_c   1.000
_cell.angle_alpha   90.00
_cell.angle_beta   90.00
_cell.angle_gamma   90.00
#
_symmetry.space_group_name_H-M   'P 1'
#
loop_
_entity.id
_entity.type
_entity.pdbx_description
1 polymer ?
#
loop_
_entity_poly.entity_id
_entity_poly.type
_entity_poly.pdbx_seq_one_letter_code
_entity_poly.pdbx_strand_id
1 'polypeptide(L)'
;TSLAEALLCRYGGAAVPTLTEAGRALLLRRAADSLLDKVVYYSRQRRSAAFCEKAAQTVSELKSAGVTPEMLAEYAKTPGADREKLDELALIYNAYEGLLAQSAMDPGDRQQRAAERLDAEFFAGRAVFIDEFDTFNAPKRALLAAMLPVADVTVCLCCDGEQDRDGGMGLFSGAKNVVNTLTRMAAEAGVPTHT
;
A
#
# COMPACT_ATOMS: atom_id res chain seq x y z
N THR A 1 19.43 1.38 7.34
CA THR A 1 18.31 0.51 7.76
C THR A 1 17.02 1.31 7.62
N SER A 2 16.01 0.79 6.90
CA SER A 2 14.73 1.48 6.80
C SER A 2 13.97 1.43 8.14
N LEU A 3 13.08 2.41 8.38
CA LEU A 3 12.23 2.40 9.59
C LEU A 3 11.45 1.08 9.71
N ALA A 4 10.86 0.61 8.61
CA ALA A 4 10.13 -0.66 8.61
C ALA A 4 11.01 -1.85 9.01
N GLU A 5 12.25 -1.88 8.57
CA GLU A 5 13.21 -2.92 8.96
C GLU A 5 13.59 -2.85 10.44
N ALA A 6 13.83 -1.64 10.96
CA ALA A 6 14.09 -1.43 12.38
C ALA A 6 12.91 -1.89 13.25
N LEU A 7 11.69 -1.60 12.86
CA LEU A 7 10.46 -2.03 13.54
C LEU A 7 10.32 -3.57 13.50
N LEU A 8 10.49 -4.17 12.32
CA LEU A 8 10.40 -5.63 12.17
C LEU A 8 11.52 -6.37 12.93
N CYS A 9 12.71 -5.79 13.03
CA CYS A 9 13.77 -6.33 13.87
C CYS A 9 13.41 -6.28 15.36
N ARG A 10 12.80 -5.18 15.81
CA ARG A 10 12.45 -4.98 17.22
C ARG A 10 11.23 -5.81 17.64
N TYR A 11 10.18 -5.84 16.82
CA TYR A 11 8.88 -6.47 17.13
C TYR A 11 8.68 -7.83 16.46
N GLY A 12 9.68 -8.31 15.75
CA GLY A 12 9.66 -9.60 15.04
C GLY A 12 9.15 -9.48 13.60
N GLY A 13 9.53 -10.46 12.78
CA GLY A 13 9.13 -10.54 11.37
C GLY A 13 10.24 -10.18 10.38
N ALA A 14 11.39 -9.69 10.83
CA ALA A 14 12.53 -9.39 9.96
C ALA A 14 13.09 -10.64 9.23
N ALA A 15 12.96 -11.81 9.85
CA ALA A 15 13.47 -13.07 9.31
C ALA A 15 12.61 -13.68 8.19
N VAL A 16 11.42 -13.13 7.91
CA VAL A 16 10.58 -13.63 6.83
C VAL A 16 11.21 -13.26 5.49
N PRO A 17 11.49 -14.24 4.60
CA PRO A 17 12.12 -13.96 3.31
C PRO A 17 11.22 -13.08 2.45
N THR A 18 11.83 -12.11 1.77
CA THR A 18 11.13 -11.20 0.86
C THR A 18 11.27 -11.72 -0.57
N LEU A 19 10.16 -11.75 -1.31
CA LEU A 19 10.16 -12.17 -2.70
C LEU A 19 10.91 -11.17 -3.59
N THR A 20 11.63 -11.70 -4.57
CA THR A 20 12.14 -10.93 -5.72
C THR A 20 11.02 -10.68 -6.73
N GLU A 21 11.23 -9.80 -7.71
CA GLU A 21 10.27 -9.57 -8.81
C GLU A 21 9.94 -10.88 -9.55
N ALA A 22 10.96 -11.66 -9.89
CA ALA A 22 10.77 -12.97 -10.51
C ALA A 22 9.99 -13.92 -9.60
N GLY A 23 10.27 -13.93 -8.30
CA GLY A 23 9.53 -14.71 -7.31
C GLY A 23 8.06 -14.33 -7.24
N ARG A 24 7.74 -13.04 -7.31
CA ARG A 24 6.34 -12.53 -7.36
C ARG A 24 5.62 -13.02 -8.62
N ALA A 25 6.25 -12.89 -9.79
CA ALA A 25 5.68 -13.36 -11.05
C ALA A 25 5.42 -14.87 -11.05
N LEU A 26 6.35 -15.66 -10.52
CA LEU A 26 6.19 -17.11 -10.38
C LEU A 26 5.07 -17.48 -9.40
N LEU A 27 4.98 -16.79 -8.26
CA LEU A 27 3.94 -17.03 -7.27
C LEU A 27 2.56 -16.67 -7.82
N LEU A 28 2.47 -15.56 -8.56
CA LEU A 28 1.25 -15.12 -9.22
C LEU A 28 0.83 -16.10 -10.32
N ARG A 29 1.78 -16.63 -11.10
CA ARG A 29 1.50 -17.71 -12.06
C ARG A 29 0.90 -18.91 -11.36
N ARG A 30 1.49 -19.35 -10.24
CA ARG A 30 0.97 -20.46 -9.44
C ARG A 30 -0.44 -20.18 -8.91
N ALA A 31 -0.70 -18.94 -8.46
CA ALA A 31 -2.03 -18.50 -8.04
C ALA A 31 -3.04 -18.61 -9.20
N ALA A 32 -2.71 -18.05 -10.37
CA ALA A 32 -3.56 -18.14 -11.56
C ALA A 32 -3.78 -19.57 -12.04
N ASP A 33 -2.76 -20.43 -11.97
CA ASP A 33 -2.87 -21.86 -12.34
C ASP A 33 -3.74 -22.66 -11.36
N SER A 34 -3.80 -22.27 -10.07
CA SER A 34 -4.70 -22.89 -9.08
C SER A 34 -6.19 -22.62 -9.32
N LEU A 35 -6.50 -21.61 -10.14
CA LEU A 35 -7.86 -21.15 -10.44
C LEU A 35 -8.34 -21.57 -11.84
N LEU A 36 -7.86 -22.71 -12.34
CA LEU A 36 -8.05 -23.18 -13.74
C LEU A 36 -9.48 -23.06 -14.26
N ASP A 37 -10.46 -23.41 -13.46
CA ASP A 37 -11.88 -23.46 -13.86
C ASP A 37 -12.62 -22.15 -13.59
N LYS A 38 -11.99 -21.20 -12.87
CA LYS A 38 -12.61 -19.93 -12.46
C LYS A 38 -12.10 -18.73 -13.24
N VAL A 39 -10.99 -18.87 -13.98
CA VAL A 39 -10.37 -17.81 -14.77
C VAL A 39 -10.62 -18.08 -16.24
N VAL A 40 -11.65 -17.44 -16.78
CA VAL A 40 -12.09 -17.56 -18.19
C VAL A 40 -11.55 -16.39 -19.02
N TYR A 41 -11.69 -15.15 -18.55
CA TYR A 41 -11.24 -13.94 -19.24
C TYR A 41 -9.73 -13.98 -19.53
N TYR A 42 -8.93 -14.30 -18.51
CA TYR A 42 -7.47 -14.42 -18.65
C TYR A 42 -6.99 -15.82 -19.06
N SER A 43 -7.86 -16.73 -19.42
CA SER A 43 -7.54 -18.14 -19.71
C SER A 43 -6.40 -18.34 -20.72
N ARG A 44 -6.33 -17.48 -21.75
CA ARG A 44 -5.28 -17.54 -22.79
C ARG A 44 -3.96 -16.91 -22.36
N GLN A 45 -4.02 -15.84 -21.56
CA GLN A 45 -2.86 -15.01 -21.19
C GLN A 45 -2.19 -15.47 -19.90
N ARG A 46 -2.90 -16.10 -18.96
CA ARG A 46 -2.44 -16.40 -17.59
C ARG A 46 -1.13 -17.17 -17.49
N ARG A 47 -0.74 -17.91 -18.55
CA ARG A 47 0.51 -18.67 -18.61
C ARG A 47 1.66 -17.88 -19.23
N SER A 48 1.42 -16.74 -19.85
CA SER A 48 2.49 -15.94 -20.43
C SER A 48 3.29 -15.22 -19.34
N ALA A 49 4.59 -15.11 -19.50
CA ALA A 49 5.46 -14.37 -18.58
C ALA A 49 5.03 -12.91 -18.50
N ALA A 50 4.74 -12.28 -19.63
CA ALA A 50 4.32 -10.89 -19.71
C ALA A 50 3.00 -10.63 -18.92
N PHE A 51 2.05 -11.55 -18.96
CA PHE A 51 0.84 -11.43 -18.13
C PHE A 51 1.19 -11.53 -16.65
N CYS A 52 2.00 -12.51 -16.25
CA CYS A 52 2.36 -12.71 -14.84
C CYS A 52 3.13 -11.51 -14.28
N GLU A 53 4.05 -10.95 -15.04
CA GLU A 53 4.79 -9.73 -14.67
C GLU A 53 3.85 -8.52 -14.52
N LYS A 54 2.98 -8.29 -15.51
CA LYS A 54 2.02 -7.19 -15.48
C LYS A 54 1.00 -7.32 -14.35
N ALA A 55 0.48 -8.52 -14.12
CA ALA A 55 -0.45 -8.78 -13.03
C ALA A 55 0.24 -8.63 -11.66
N ALA A 56 1.51 -9.06 -11.51
CA ALA A 56 2.29 -8.85 -10.29
C ALA A 56 2.52 -7.35 -10.03
N GLN A 57 2.80 -6.57 -11.07
CA GLN A 57 2.90 -5.11 -10.97
C GLN A 57 1.55 -4.50 -10.55
N THR A 58 0.44 -4.90 -11.18
CA THR A 58 -0.90 -4.40 -10.85
C THR A 58 -1.26 -4.73 -9.41
N VAL A 59 -1.01 -5.95 -8.93
CA VAL A 59 -1.23 -6.32 -7.52
C VAL A 59 -0.38 -5.44 -6.60
N SER A 60 0.87 -5.16 -6.95
CA SER A 60 1.75 -4.27 -6.16
C SER A 60 1.20 -2.84 -6.08
N GLU A 61 0.66 -2.32 -7.19
CA GLU A 61 0.02 -1.00 -7.24
C GLU A 61 -1.26 -0.96 -6.38
N LEU A 62 -2.12 -1.98 -6.47
CA LEU A 62 -3.32 -2.12 -5.65
C LEU A 62 -2.97 -2.16 -4.15
N LYS A 63 -1.98 -2.95 -3.75
CA LYS A 63 -1.47 -3.01 -2.37
C LYS A 63 -0.97 -1.64 -1.91
N SER A 64 -0.20 -0.96 -2.73
CA SER A 64 0.31 0.39 -2.41
C SER A 64 -0.81 1.41 -2.24
N ALA A 65 -1.91 1.25 -2.96
CA ALA A 65 -3.11 2.06 -2.81
C ALA A 65 -3.98 1.65 -1.60
N GLY A 66 -3.72 0.49 -0.99
CA GLY A 66 -4.52 -0.08 0.09
C GLY A 66 -5.77 -0.79 -0.39
N VAL A 67 -5.82 -1.20 -1.67
CA VAL A 67 -6.94 -1.94 -2.25
C VAL A 67 -6.75 -3.42 -1.99
N THR A 68 -7.69 -4.04 -1.30
CA THR A 68 -7.71 -5.48 -1.03
C THR A 68 -8.42 -6.26 -2.16
N PRO A 69 -8.25 -7.59 -2.25
CA PRO A 69 -9.01 -8.41 -3.18
C PRO A 69 -10.52 -8.24 -3.05
N GLU A 70 -11.03 -8.12 -1.83
CA GLU A 70 -12.46 -7.94 -1.53
C GLU A 70 -12.97 -6.59 -2.04
N MET A 71 -12.20 -5.51 -1.81
CA MET A 71 -12.52 -4.17 -2.32
C MET A 71 -12.56 -4.16 -3.84
N LEU A 72 -11.63 -4.86 -4.50
CA LEU A 72 -11.59 -4.96 -5.94
C LEU A 72 -12.81 -5.73 -6.49
N ALA A 73 -13.19 -6.84 -5.86
CA ALA A 73 -14.37 -7.63 -6.19
C ALA A 73 -15.67 -6.83 -5.98
N GLU A 74 -15.73 -5.98 -4.96
CA GLU A 74 -16.88 -5.11 -4.73
C GLU A 74 -16.97 -4.00 -5.78
N TYR A 75 -15.84 -3.39 -6.13
CA TYR A 75 -15.77 -2.40 -7.20
C TYR A 75 -16.20 -2.99 -8.56
N ALA A 76 -15.88 -4.24 -8.84
CA ALA A 76 -16.28 -4.94 -10.06
C ALA A 76 -17.81 -4.98 -10.27
N LYS A 77 -18.60 -4.83 -9.20
CA LYS A 77 -20.08 -4.80 -9.25
C LYS A 77 -20.65 -3.44 -9.60
N THR A 78 -19.82 -2.39 -9.64
CA THR A 78 -20.28 -1.02 -9.93
C THR A 78 -20.64 -0.86 -11.40
N PRO A 79 -21.66 -0.05 -11.74
CA PRO A 79 -22.01 0.23 -13.14
C PRO A 79 -20.83 0.85 -13.90
N GLY A 80 -20.55 0.31 -15.09
CA GLY A 80 -19.44 0.78 -15.95
C GLY A 80 -18.09 0.13 -15.67
N ALA A 81 -17.95 -0.69 -14.64
CA ALA A 81 -16.76 -1.50 -14.42
C ALA A 81 -16.71 -2.69 -15.39
N ASP A 82 -15.49 -3.06 -15.80
CA ASP A 82 -15.26 -4.33 -16.54
C ASP A 82 -15.29 -5.50 -15.55
N ARG A 83 -16.53 -5.96 -15.29
CA ARG A 83 -16.82 -6.90 -14.22
C ARG A 83 -16.02 -8.20 -14.35
N GLU A 84 -16.06 -8.84 -15.52
CA GLU A 84 -15.38 -10.13 -15.71
C GLU A 84 -13.88 -10.03 -15.45
N LYS A 85 -13.26 -8.98 -15.99
CA LYS A 85 -11.84 -8.71 -15.83
C LYS A 85 -11.45 -8.46 -14.37
N LEU A 86 -12.23 -7.65 -13.66
CA LEU A 86 -11.92 -7.25 -12.29
C LEU A 86 -12.22 -8.37 -11.29
N ASP A 87 -13.31 -9.13 -11.47
CA ASP A 87 -13.63 -10.29 -10.64
C ASP A 87 -12.52 -11.34 -10.73
N GLU A 88 -12.04 -11.66 -11.93
CA GLU A 88 -10.96 -12.62 -12.11
C GLU A 88 -9.62 -12.11 -11.57
N LEU A 89 -9.33 -10.80 -11.73
CA LEU A 89 -8.15 -10.20 -11.14
C LEU A 89 -8.19 -10.28 -9.61
N ALA A 90 -9.37 -10.02 -9.01
CA ALA A 90 -9.56 -10.15 -7.56
C ALA A 90 -9.36 -11.59 -7.09
N LEU A 91 -9.86 -12.59 -7.83
CA LEU A 91 -9.62 -14.02 -7.53
C LEU A 91 -8.13 -14.38 -7.58
N ILE A 92 -7.42 -13.92 -8.62
CA ILE A 92 -5.98 -14.18 -8.77
C ILE A 92 -5.21 -13.50 -7.64
N TYR A 93 -5.56 -12.25 -7.31
CA TYR A 93 -4.96 -11.50 -6.22
C TYR A 93 -5.18 -12.20 -4.86
N ASN A 94 -6.40 -12.63 -4.56
CA ASN A 94 -6.71 -13.36 -3.33
C ASN A 94 -5.93 -14.68 -3.23
N ALA A 95 -5.84 -15.45 -4.32
CA ALA A 95 -5.05 -16.68 -4.35
C ALA A 95 -3.55 -16.40 -4.16
N TYR A 96 -3.03 -15.32 -4.75
CA TYR A 96 -1.66 -14.87 -4.54
C TYR A 96 -1.39 -14.54 -3.06
N GLU A 97 -2.26 -13.78 -2.40
CA GLU A 97 -2.13 -13.47 -0.97
C GLU A 97 -2.15 -14.75 -0.10
N GLY A 98 -3.04 -15.69 -0.43
CA GLY A 98 -3.10 -16.98 0.28
C GLY A 98 -1.81 -17.80 0.15
N LEU A 99 -1.17 -17.80 -1.02
CA LEU A 99 0.13 -18.46 -1.21
C LEU A 99 1.27 -17.70 -0.53
N LEU A 100 1.24 -16.37 -0.58
CA LEU A 100 2.24 -15.51 0.04
C LEU A 100 2.28 -15.69 1.56
N ALA A 101 1.12 -15.75 2.20
CA ALA A 101 0.98 -15.91 3.64
C ALA A 101 1.66 -17.19 4.18
N GLN A 102 1.85 -18.20 3.34
CA GLN A 102 2.41 -19.50 3.74
C GLN A 102 3.95 -19.51 3.78
N SER A 103 4.65 -18.66 3.05
CA SER A 103 6.08 -18.88 2.80
C SER A 103 6.96 -17.65 2.71
N ALA A 104 6.43 -16.47 2.43
CA ALA A 104 7.23 -15.31 2.12
C ALA A 104 6.50 -13.99 2.43
N MET A 105 7.20 -12.89 2.20
CA MET A 105 6.68 -11.53 2.31
C MET A 105 6.84 -10.80 0.98
N ASP A 106 5.80 -10.11 0.53
CA ASP A 106 5.92 -9.17 -0.56
C ASP A 106 6.73 -7.94 -0.09
N PRO A 107 7.63 -7.38 -0.91
CA PRO A 107 8.36 -6.17 -0.54
C PRO A 107 7.46 -5.02 -0.08
N GLY A 108 6.28 -4.85 -0.70
CA GLY A 108 5.29 -3.85 -0.32
C GLY A 108 4.66 -4.08 1.06
N ASP A 109 4.61 -5.33 1.53
CA ASP A 109 3.98 -5.66 2.82
C ASP A 109 4.87 -5.36 4.02
N ARG A 110 6.17 -5.13 3.83
CA ARG A 110 7.08 -4.85 4.95
C ARG A 110 6.65 -3.62 5.74
N GLN A 111 6.26 -2.56 5.06
CA GLN A 111 5.81 -1.33 5.70
C GLN A 111 4.46 -1.53 6.39
N GLN A 112 3.54 -2.24 5.75
CA GLN A 112 2.24 -2.56 6.33
C GLN A 112 2.38 -3.42 7.59
N ARG A 113 3.16 -4.49 7.52
CA ARG A 113 3.43 -5.36 8.69
C ARG A 113 4.18 -4.65 9.80
N ALA A 114 5.06 -3.70 9.46
CA ALA A 114 5.71 -2.87 10.44
C ALA A 114 4.70 -1.96 11.15
N ALA A 115 3.76 -1.37 10.42
CA ALA A 115 2.70 -0.55 10.99
C ALA A 115 1.76 -1.37 11.91
N GLU A 116 1.40 -2.58 11.53
CA GLU A 116 0.54 -3.49 12.31
C GLU A 116 1.19 -3.96 13.62
N ARG A 117 2.52 -4.00 13.66
CA ARG A 117 3.29 -4.42 14.83
C ARG A 117 3.83 -3.27 15.66
N LEU A 118 3.59 -2.05 15.20
CA LEU A 118 4.09 -0.86 15.86
C LEU A 118 3.41 -0.72 17.22
N ASP A 119 4.23 -0.71 18.27
CA ASP A 119 3.80 -0.32 19.60
C ASP A 119 3.85 1.21 19.72
N ALA A 120 2.80 1.81 20.27
CA ALA A 120 2.75 3.24 20.55
C ALA A 120 3.97 3.73 21.36
N GLU A 121 4.54 2.91 22.22
CA GLU A 121 5.75 3.23 23.00
C GLU A 121 6.98 3.49 22.13
N PHE A 122 7.04 2.94 20.90
CA PHE A 122 8.22 3.13 20.04
C PHE A 122 8.44 4.61 19.70
N PHE A 123 7.37 5.36 19.47
CA PHE A 123 7.47 6.78 19.14
C PHE A 123 7.15 7.71 20.29
N ALA A 124 6.75 7.19 21.45
CA ALA A 124 6.36 8.01 22.60
C ALA A 124 7.47 8.99 22.99
N GLY A 125 7.13 10.28 23.05
CA GLY A 125 8.04 11.35 23.40
C GLY A 125 9.17 11.64 22.41
N ARG A 126 9.06 11.13 21.18
CA ARG A 126 10.05 11.41 20.12
C ARG A 126 9.57 12.51 19.20
N ALA A 127 10.53 13.28 18.68
CA ALA A 127 10.33 14.15 17.54
C ALA A 127 10.64 13.37 16.26
N VAL A 128 9.69 13.37 15.31
CA VAL A 128 9.79 12.67 14.02
C VAL A 128 9.77 13.71 12.92
N PHE A 129 10.81 13.75 12.10
CA PHE A 129 10.90 14.64 10.95
C PHE A 129 10.75 13.82 9.68
N ILE A 130 9.83 14.25 8.82
CA ILE A 130 9.55 13.62 7.52
C ILE A 130 9.80 14.67 6.45
N ASP A 131 10.76 14.42 5.57
CA ASP A 131 11.18 15.35 4.54
C ASP A 131 11.28 14.65 3.18
N GLU A 132 11.13 15.41 2.09
CA GLU A 132 11.20 14.91 0.70
C GLU A 132 10.14 13.85 0.33
N PHE A 133 9.00 13.80 1.04
CA PHE A 133 7.89 12.92 0.68
C PHE A 133 6.80 13.71 -0.05
N ASP A 134 6.66 13.50 -1.33
CA ASP A 134 5.62 14.07 -2.18
C ASP A 134 4.33 13.23 -2.22
N THR A 135 4.40 11.98 -1.72
CA THR A 135 3.25 11.07 -1.67
C THR A 135 3.29 10.15 -0.45
N PHE A 136 2.11 9.84 0.08
CA PHE A 136 1.94 8.86 1.15
C PHE A 136 1.01 7.73 0.68
N ASN A 137 1.60 6.59 0.35
CA ASN A 137 0.85 5.36 0.06
C ASN A 137 0.19 4.79 1.33
N ALA A 138 -0.69 3.80 1.18
CA ALA A 138 -1.45 3.24 2.30
C ALA A 138 -0.56 2.75 3.47
N PRO A 139 0.52 1.98 3.26
CA PRO A 139 1.42 1.59 4.33
C PRO A 139 2.10 2.76 5.06
N LYS A 140 2.51 3.81 4.32
CA LYS A 140 3.10 5.02 4.93
C LYS A 140 2.07 5.77 5.77
N ARG A 141 0.82 5.88 5.29
CA ARG A 141 -0.28 6.46 6.07
C ARG A 141 -0.57 5.68 7.34
N ALA A 142 -0.53 4.34 7.28
CA ALA A 142 -0.72 3.50 8.46
C ALA A 142 0.37 3.74 9.53
N LEU A 143 1.65 3.83 9.10
CA LEU A 143 2.74 4.19 10.00
C LEU A 143 2.53 5.58 10.61
N LEU A 144 2.16 6.56 9.79
CA LEU A 144 1.93 7.93 10.24
C LEU A 144 0.76 8.00 11.24
N ALA A 145 -0.35 7.31 10.97
CA ALA A 145 -1.48 7.25 11.88
C ALA A 145 -1.10 6.69 13.26
N ALA A 146 -0.17 5.74 13.30
CA ALA A 146 0.35 5.21 14.55
C ALA A 146 1.32 6.17 15.29
N MET A 147 1.98 7.09 14.58
CA MET A 147 2.89 8.08 15.17
C MET A 147 2.15 9.28 15.75
N LEU A 148 1.13 9.78 15.05
CA LEU A 148 0.45 11.04 15.36
C LEU A 148 -0.02 11.17 16.82
N PRO A 149 -0.60 10.12 17.46
CA PRO A 149 -1.09 10.25 18.84
C PRO A 149 0.00 10.31 19.90
N VAL A 150 1.26 9.92 19.59
CA VAL A 150 2.30 9.65 20.59
C VAL A 150 3.61 10.37 20.37
N ALA A 151 3.80 10.98 19.20
CA ALA A 151 5.03 11.66 18.80
C ALA A 151 4.77 13.09 18.34
N ASP A 152 5.77 13.94 18.43
CA ASP A 152 5.79 15.25 17.77
C ASP A 152 6.25 15.05 16.32
N VAL A 153 5.33 15.21 15.37
CA VAL A 153 5.58 14.91 13.95
C VAL A 153 5.63 16.19 13.13
N THR A 154 6.78 16.45 12.53
CA THR A 154 6.99 17.56 11.59
C THR A 154 7.12 17.00 10.17
N VAL A 155 6.31 17.50 9.24
CA VAL A 155 6.38 17.14 7.82
C VAL A 155 6.78 18.35 6.98
N CYS A 156 7.87 18.24 6.23
CA CYS A 156 8.36 19.27 5.32
C CYS A 156 7.88 18.94 3.89
N LEU A 157 7.21 19.91 3.27
CA LEU A 157 6.72 19.79 1.90
C LEU A 157 7.13 21.01 1.08
N CYS A 158 7.48 20.80 -0.17
CA CYS A 158 7.73 21.89 -1.10
C CYS A 158 6.40 22.34 -1.72
N CYS A 159 5.90 23.53 -1.32
CA CYS A 159 4.69 24.11 -1.87
C CYS A 159 4.69 25.64 -1.72
N ASP A 160 3.83 26.30 -2.49
CA ASP A 160 3.66 27.78 -2.49
C ASP A 160 2.59 28.25 -1.50
N GLY A 161 2.06 27.37 -0.68
CA GLY A 161 1.02 27.61 0.32
C GLY A 161 0.17 26.36 0.56
N GLU A 162 -0.68 26.41 1.59
CA GLU A 162 -1.46 25.25 2.02
C GLU A 162 -2.69 24.97 1.16
N GLN A 163 -3.27 26.03 0.58
CA GLN A 163 -4.52 25.93 -0.17
C GLN A 163 -4.29 25.74 -1.67
N ASP A 164 -4.97 24.77 -2.25
CA ASP A 164 -5.01 24.63 -3.70
C ASP A 164 -5.98 25.67 -4.30
N ARG A 165 -5.40 26.73 -4.90
CA ARG A 165 -6.14 27.81 -5.57
C ARG A 165 -6.36 27.53 -7.06
N ASP A 166 -5.70 26.50 -7.59
CA ASP A 166 -5.65 26.20 -9.03
C ASP A 166 -6.54 25.00 -9.40
N GLY A 167 -7.37 24.52 -8.48
CA GLY A 167 -8.32 23.43 -8.72
C GLY A 167 -7.66 22.11 -9.13
N GLY A 168 -6.51 21.79 -8.55
CA GLY A 168 -5.76 20.56 -8.85
C GLY A 168 -4.83 20.66 -10.06
N MET A 169 -4.73 21.83 -10.71
CA MET A 169 -3.92 22.02 -11.93
C MET A 169 -2.60 22.75 -11.68
N GLY A 170 -2.38 23.25 -10.47
CA GLY A 170 -1.15 23.96 -10.11
C GLY A 170 0.06 23.04 -9.92
N LEU A 171 1.26 23.60 -10.06
CA LEU A 171 2.53 22.90 -9.92
C LEU A 171 2.64 22.14 -8.57
N PHE A 172 2.08 22.70 -7.50
CA PHE A 172 2.15 22.16 -6.16
C PHE A 172 0.85 21.45 -5.71
N SER A 173 -0.08 21.19 -6.62
CA SER A 173 -1.37 20.55 -6.27
C SER A 173 -1.18 19.17 -5.60
N GLY A 174 -0.15 18.40 -6.01
CA GLY A 174 0.21 17.15 -5.36
C GLY A 174 0.58 17.35 -3.88
N ALA A 175 1.47 18.30 -3.58
CA ALA A 175 1.88 18.63 -2.21
C ALA A 175 0.69 19.13 -1.37
N LYS A 176 -0.16 19.98 -1.94
CA LYS A 176 -1.38 20.48 -1.26
C LYS A 176 -2.38 19.37 -0.93
N ASN A 177 -2.52 18.38 -1.81
CA ASN A 177 -3.31 17.17 -1.53
C ASN A 177 -2.72 16.34 -0.38
N VAL A 178 -1.39 16.31 -0.27
CA VAL A 178 -0.71 15.70 0.88
C VAL A 178 -1.02 16.48 2.14
N VAL A 179 -0.92 17.83 2.16
CA VAL A 179 -1.28 18.67 3.31
C VAL A 179 -2.71 18.36 3.77
N ASN A 180 -3.68 18.36 2.85
CA ASN A 180 -5.07 18.07 3.16
C ASN A 180 -5.24 16.67 3.77
N THR A 181 -4.52 15.68 3.26
CA THR A 181 -4.54 14.31 3.79
C THR A 181 -3.98 14.24 5.19
N LEU A 182 -2.84 14.89 5.44
CA LEU A 182 -2.18 14.93 6.75
C LEU A 182 -3.03 15.67 7.78
N THR A 183 -3.62 16.82 7.42
CA THR A 183 -4.51 17.59 8.29
C THR A 183 -5.73 16.76 8.70
N ARG A 184 -6.33 16.04 7.75
CA ARG A 184 -7.44 15.14 8.05
C ARG A 184 -7.03 14.02 8.99
N MET A 185 -5.87 13.37 8.74
CA MET A 185 -5.35 12.31 9.62
C MET A 185 -5.08 12.81 11.03
N ALA A 186 -4.54 14.02 11.19
CA ALA A 186 -4.32 14.64 12.49
C ALA A 186 -5.64 14.92 13.20
N ALA A 187 -6.64 15.43 12.49
CA ALA A 187 -7.97 15.66 13.03
C ALA A 187 -8.65 14.34 13.48
N GLU A 188 -8.55 13.28 12.69
CA GLU A 188 -9.05 11.94 13.03
C GLU A 188 -8.33 11.36 14.28
N ALA A 189 -7.05 11.68 14.46
CA ALA A 189 -6.27 11.32 15.64
C ALA A 189 -6.48 12.26 16.85
N GLY A 190 -7.24 13.34 16.71
CA GLY A 190 -7.45 14.35 17.77
C GLY A 190 -6.21 15.19 18.09
N VAL A 191 -5.29 15.33 17.13
CA VAL A 191 -4.00 16.04 17.29
C VAL A 191 -4.07 17.42 16.64
N PRO A 192 -3.65 18.51 17.34
CA PRO A 192 -3.62 19.83 16.74
C PRO A 192 -2.53 19.92 15.65
N THR A 193 -2.82 20.71 14.60
CA THR A 193 -1.86 21.00 13.53
C THR A 193 -1.43 22.46 13.58
N HIS A 194 -0.15 22.69 13.27
CA HIS A 194 0.45 24.03 13.14
C HIS A 194 1.21 24.08 11.82
N THR A 195 1.10 25.19 11.10
CA THR A 195 1.82 25.46 9.84
C THR A 195 2.50 26.81 9.91
#